data_847ccd0ed131b6e8ac0f0c9cc76761ba
#
_entry.id   847ccd0ed131b6e8ac0f0c9cc76761ba
#
_cell.length_a   1.000
_cell.length_b   1.000
_cell.length_c   1.000
_cell.angle_alpha   90.00
_cell.angle_beta   90.00
_cell.angle_gamma   90.00
#
_symmetry.space_group_name_H-M   'P 1'
#
loop_
_entity.id
_entity.type
_entity.pdbx_description
1 polymer ?
#
loop_
_entity_poly.entity_id
_entity_poly.type
_entity_poly.pdbx_seq_one_letter_code
_entity_poly.pdbx_strand_id
1 'polypeptide(L)' 'MKWGVKLYVGGEVFKEEVYASNYQDARETACARNPKAKVIGVNPIVGG' A
#
# COMPACT_ATOMS: atom_id res chain seq x y z
N MET A 1 -11.81 -0.61 5.55
CA MET A 1 -11.82 -0.50 4.10
C MET A 1 -10.52 -1.06 3.53
N LYS A 2 -10.61 -1.73 2.40
CA LYS A 2 -9.42 -2.33 1.80
C LYS A 2 -8.77 -1.36 0.84
N TRP A 3 -7.44 -1.30 0.86
CA TRP A 3 -6.65 -0.42 0.01
C TRP A 3 -5.59 -1.22 -0.72
N GLY A 4 -5.34 -0.85 -1.96
CA GLY A 4 -4.23 -1.41 -2.73
C GLY A 4 -3.07 -0.43 -2.72
N VAL A 5 -1.93 -0.87 -2.27
CA VAL A 5 -0.73 -0.04 -2.18
C VAL A 5 0.32 -0.60 -3.13
N LYS A 6 0.79 0.25 -4.02
CA LYS A 6 1.84 -0.12 -4.95
C LYS A 6 3.19 0.27 -4.36
N LEU A 7 4.11 -0.69 -4.35
CA LEU A 7 5.41 -0.52 -3.70
C LEU A 7 6.52 -0.82 -4.69
N TYR A 8 7.62 -0.08 -4.53
CA TYR A 8 8.81 -0.27 -5.35
C TYR A 8 9.97 -0.62 -4.46
N VAL A 9 10.63 -1.71 -4.75
CA VAL A 9 11.80 -2.14 -4.00
C VAL A 9 12.72 -2.96 -4.91
N GLY A 10 14.01 -2.62 -4.89
CA GLY A 10 15.01 -3.37 -5.62
C GLY A 10 14.78 -3.46 -7.12
N GLY A 11 14.20 -2.41 -7.72
CA GLY A 11 13.92 -2.40 -9.15
C GLY A 11 12.64 -3.09 -9.54
N GLU A 12 11.86 -3.56 -8.57
CA GLU A 12 10.60 -4.27 -8.85
C GLU A 12 9.42 -3.55 -8.23
N VAL A 13 8.29 -3.63 -8.91
CA VAL A 13 7.03 -3.06 -8.43
C VAL A 13 6.10 -4.19 -8.05
N PHE A 14 5.52 -4.11 -6.85
CA PHE A 14 4.51 -5.09 -6.44
C PHE A 14 3.38 -4.38 -5.70
N LYS A 15 2.26 -5.06 -5.59
CA LYS A 15 1.07 -4.49 -4.96
C LYS A 15 0.73 -5.28 -3.70
N GLU A 16 0.36 -4.56 -2.65
CA GLU A 16 -0.06 -5.17 -1.41
C GLU A 16 -1.43 -4.62 -1.01
N GLU A 17 -2.29 -5.49 -0.52
CA GLU A 17 -3.61 -5.08 -0.04
C GLU A 17 -3.58 -4.95 1.47
N VAL A 18 -4.06 -3.83 1.98
CA VAL A 18 -4.10 -3.57 3.42
C VAL A 18 -5.48 -3.06 3.80
N TYR A 19 -5.86 -3.30 5.03
CA TYR A 19 -7.08 -2.74 5.60
C TYR A 19 -6.73 -1.48 6.37
N ALA A 20 -7.41 -0.39 6.04
CA ALA A 20 -7.11 0.89 6.67
C ALA A 20 -8.35 1.78 6.66
N SER A 21 -8.35 2.81 7.49
CA SER A 21 -9.46 3.74 7.62
C SER A 21 -9.43 4.84 6.56
N ASN A 22 -8.25 5.17 6.05
CA ASN A 22 -8.09 6.25 5.10
C ASN A 22 -6.78 6.08 4.34
N TYR A 23 -6.53 7.00 3.42
CA TYR A 23 -5.35 6.97 2.57
C TYR A 23 -4.04 6.93 3.37
N GLN A 24 -3.91 7.84 4.32
CA GLN A 24 -2.67 7.95 5.09
C GLN A 24 -2.41 6.70 5.92
N ASP A 25 -3.47 6.15 6.51
CA ASP A 25 -3.37 4.94 7.30
C ASP A 25 -2.91 3.76 6.43
N ALA A 26 -3.47 3.65 5.22
CA ALA A 26 -3.08 2.61 4.29
C ALA A 26 -1.60 2.71 3.92
N ARG A 27 -1.15 3.93 3.62
CA ARG A 27 0.22 4.19 3.26
C ARG A 27 1.17 3.84 4.40
N GLU A 28 0.82 4.25 5.60
CA GLU A 28 1.65 3.98 6.78
C GLU A 28 1.71 2.49 7.10
N THR A 29 0.59 1.81 6.98
CA THR A 29 0.55 0.37 7.21
C THR A 29 1.46 -0.37 6.25
N ALA A 30 1.37 -0.03 4.97
CA ALA A 30 2.21 -0.68 3.95
C ALA A 30 3.69 -0.36 4.17
N CYS A 31 4.00 0.88 4.54
CA CYS A 31 5.38 1.27 4.84
C CYS A 31 5.95 0.51 6.03
N ALA A 32 5.14 0.33 7.06
CA ALA A 32 5.58 -0.38 8.26
C ALA A 32 5.88 -1.85 7.96
N ARG A 33 5.11 -2.44 7.05
CA ARG A 33 5.30 -3.84 6.66
C ARG A 33 6.46 -4.01 5.69
N ASN A 34 6.80 -2.96 4.97
CA ASN A 34 7.85 -3.01 3.93
C ASN A 34 8.77 -1.80 4.08
N PRO A 35 9.59 -1.76 5.15
CA PRO A 35 10.37 -0.55 5.47
C PRO A 35 11.39 -0.17 4.41
N LYS A 36 11.79 -1.11 3.56
CA LYS A 36 12.76 -0.82 2.50
C LYS A 36 12.11 -0.47 1.17
N ALA A 37 10.80 -0.56 1.10
CA ALA A 37 10.08 -0.28 -0.13
C ALA A 37 9.63 1.17 -0.17
N LYS A 38 9.42 1.68 -1.37
CA LYS A 38 8.90 3.03 -1.58
C LYS A 38 7.46 2.91 -2.05
N VAL A 39 6.56 3.66 -1.42
CA VAL A 39 5.16 3.68 -1.85
C VAL A 39 5.04 4.57 -3.07
N ILE A 40 4.55 4.03 -4.16
CA ILE A 40 4.38 4.76 -5.40
C ILE A 40 2.92 4.92 -5.82
N GLY A 41 2.01 4.29 -5.12
CA GLY A 41 0.59 4.46 -5.40
C GLY A 41 -0.26 3.86 -4.27
N VAL A 42 -1.37 4.53 -3.97
CA VAL A 42 -2.32 4.05 -2.98
C VAL A 42 -3.71 4.29 -3.55
N ASN A 43 -4.51 3.23 -3.63
CA ASN A 43 -5.87 3.33 -4.17
C ASN A 43 -6.83 2.53 -3.31
N PRO A 44 -8.03 3.06 -3.07
CA PRO A 44 -9.04 2.27 -2.39
C PRO A 44 -9.53 1.15 -3.30
N ILE A 45 -9.82 0.01 -2.71
CA ILE A 45 -10.39 -1.10 -3.44
C ILE A 45 -11.88 -1.12 -3.17
N VAL A 46 -12.66 -0.91 -4.20
CA VAL A 46 -14.12 -0.79 -4.11
C VAL A 46 -14.77 -2.08 -4.60
N GLY A 47 -15.82 -2.44 -3.97
CA GLY A 47 -16.59 -3.59 -4.37
C GLY A 47 -16.07 -4.86 -3.76
N GLY A 48 -16.39 -5.59 -3.39
CA GLY A 48 -15.81 -6.72 -2.77
C GLY A 48 -16.75 -7.56 -2.00
#